data_b6939ba47d4c57b33b9d5df16e7953aa
#
_entry.id   b6939ba47d4c57b33b9d5df16e7953aa
#
_cell.length_a   1.000
_cell.length_b   1.000
_cell.length_c   1.000
_cell.angle_alpha   90.00
_cell.angle_beta   90.00
_cell.angle_gamma   90.00
#
_symmetry.space_group_name_H-M   'P 1'
#
loop_
_entity.id
_entity.type
_entity.pdbx_description
1 polymer ?
#
loop_
_entity_poly.entity_id
_entity_poly.type
_entity_poly.pdbx_seq_one_letter_code
_entity_poly.pdbx_strand_id
1 'polypeptide(L)'
;MALPQATPGQALVTSSSGKRSRVSCLLPITRYIPRVFFDYRCRALSFPPPGWIRDVLVLAALLLVAAGCQKKAAPAPPPPPQVLFVTLVPTNLPVFEEWIGTLDGSVNAQIRAQVTGYLLRQNYAEGSRVKAGDALFQIDPRPFQAALDQARAKLAQDQAQVGKTDQDVKRYTPLAKEQAISQEELDDAVQANLGAVAQVKADEAAVTNAQLNLDYTRITSPIDGLAGLALAQIGDLLSPSSGPLTTVSTLDPIKVDFQISEQSYLNFWRYHTDGGAAATNLELQLIFADNSVYPAIGRFFFADRQVNPTTGTLQIVGLFPNPDYILRPGQFGRVRAQTYALTNALLVPQRAVTELQGAYQVALINATNGVHLQSVKVGDQLGSDWVIQSGLQAGDRVIVEGTQKVKEGAVVNPQPYVETTGR
;
A
#
# COMPACT_ATOMS: atom_id res chain seq x y z
N MET A 1 -13.26 38.39 36.04
CA MET A 1 -13.13 39.83 35.61
C MET A 1 -12.79 39.82 34.12
N ALA A 2 -13.81 40.10 33.35
CA ALA A 2 -13.93 40.74 32.05
C ALA A 2 -13.00 40.31 30.91
N LEU A 3 -13.61 39.65 29.94
CA LEU A 3 -13.30 39.72 28.50
C LEU A 3 -13.43 41.14 27.93
N PRO A 4 -12.87 41.46 26.78
CA PRO A 4 -13.79 41.82 25.70
C PRO A 4 -13.53 41.12 24.36
N GLN A 5 -14.66 40.92 23.69
CA GLN A 5 -14.87 40.56 22.28
C GLN A 5 -14.44 41.67 21.33
N ALA A 6 -14.08 41.35 20.13
CA ALA A 6 -14.23 42.19 18.96
C ALA A 6 -14.53 41.41 17.71
N THR A 7 -15.58 41.74 17.03
CA THR A 7 -16.26 41.29 15.85
C THR A 7 -15.71 41.91 14.53
N PRO A 8 -16.28 41.60 13.35
CA PRO A 8 -15.55 41.34 12.11
C PRO A 8 -15.61 42.51 11.11
N GLY A 9 -14.67 42.51 10.17
CA GLY A 9 -14.61 43.44 9.05
C GLY A 9 -14.90 42.78 7.70
N GLN A 10 -15.98 43.23 7.08
CA GLN A 10 -16.34 43.08 5.66
C GLN A 10 -15.48 43.97 4.78
N ALA A 11 -15.20 43.54 3.56
CA ALA A 11 -15.13 44.36 2.34
C ALA A 11 -14.85 43.42 1.14
N LEU A 12 -15.73 43.37 0.24
CA LEU A 12 -16.06 44.09 -0.99
C LEU A 12 -15.39 43.48 -2.23
N VAL A 13 -16.19 42.75 -2.96
CA VAL A 13 -16.61 42.82 -4.37
C VAL A 13 -15.80 43.75 -5.28
N THR A 14 -15.22 43.19 -6.35
CA THR A 14 -15.25 43.82 -7.68
C THR A 14 -15.41 42.75 -8.80
N SER A 15 -16.38 43.04 -9.61
CA SER A 15 -16.83 42.46 -10.86
C SER A 15 -15.97 42.92 -12.04
N SER A 16 -15.76 42.06 -13.04
CA SER A 16 -15.79 42.42 -14.48
C SER A 16 -15.80 41.16 -15.30
N SER A 17 -16.92 40.88 -15.99
CA SER A 17 -17.18 41.21 -17.39
C SER A 17 -16.37 40.39 -18.40
N GLY A 18 -16.97 39.38 -18.98
CA GLY A 18 -17.47 39.41 -20.35
C GLY A 18 -16.66 38.59 -21.32
N LYS A 19 -17.26 37.50 -21.84
CA LYS A 19 -17.48 37.34 -23.30
C LYS A 19 -18.17 36.00 -23.56
N ARG A 20 -19.32 36.17 -24.19
CA ARG A 20 -20.11 35.11 -24.85
C ARG A 20 -19.37 34.68 -26.11
N SER A 21 -19.32 33.40 -26.40
CA SER A 21 -19.25 32.89 -27.79
C SER A 21 -20.25 31.73 -27.93
N ARG A 22 -21.17 31.98 -28.81
CA ARG A 22 -22.19 31.07 -29.33
C ARG A 22 -21.48 30.00 -30.16
N VAL A 23 -21.93 28.77 -30.04
CA VAL A 23 -21.69 27.74 -31.06
C VAL A 23 -23.04 27.15 -31.43
N SER A 24 -23.30 27.20 -32.70
CA SER A 24 -24.53 26.90 -33.40
C SER A 24 -24.85 25.42 -33.49
N CYS A 25 -26.13 25.12 -33.38
CA CYS A 25 -26.75 23.87 -33.82
C CYS A 25 -26.57 23.65 -35.33
N LEU A 26 -26.23 22.44 -35.72
CA LEU A 26 -26.39 21.93 -37.08
C LEU A 26 -27.37 20.77 -37.06
N LEU A 27 -28.48 21.00 -37.77
CA LEU A 27 -29.56 20.07 -38.06
C LEU A 27 -29.15 19.08 -39.18
N PRO A 28 -29.76 17.87 -39.23
CA PRO A 28 -29.46 16.88 -40.24
C PRO A 28 -30.26 17.14 -41.53
N ILE A 29 -29.60 16.96 -42.65
CA ILE A 29 -30.17 17.09 -44.00
C ILE A 29 -30.94 15.81 -44.35
N THR A 30 -32.23 15.96 -44.50
CA THR A 30 -33.14 14.96 -45.10
C THR A 30 -33.08 15.06 -46.61
N ARG A 31 -32.64 14.02 -47.31
CA ARG A 31 -32.70 13.91 -48.76
C ARG A 31 -34.10 13.45 -49.18
N TYR A 32 -34.76 14.31 -49.90
CA TYR A 32 -36.03 14.10 -50.64
C TYR A 32 -35.71 13.40 -51.97
N ILE A 33 -36.43 12.29 -52.29
CA ILE A 33 -36.43 11.65 -53.61
C ILE A 33 -37.83 11.85 -54.17
N PRO A 34 -37.96 12.47 -55.37
CA PRO A 34 -39.29 12.67 -55.98
C PRO A 34 -39.74 11.41 -56.70
N ARG A 35 -40.97 11.01 -56.40
CA ARG A 35 -41.75 10.02 -57.17
C ARG A 35 -42.17 10.63 -58.51
N VAL A 36 -41.74 10.04 -59.61
CA VAL A 36 -42.24 10.28 -60.97
C VAL A 36 -43.41 9.33 -61.18
N PHE A 37 -44.59 9.92 -61.34
CA PHE A 37 -45.80 9.24 -61.86
C PHE A 37 -45.74 9.19 -63.36
N PHE A 38 -45.75 7.99 -63.96
CA PHE A 38 -46.04 7.77 -65.37
C PHE A 38 -47.40 7.13 -65.45
N ASP A 39 -48.38 7.96 -65.93
CA ASP A 39 -49.68 7.53 -66.36
C ASP A 39 -49.61 7.00 -67.84
N TYR A 40 -49.76 5.68 -68.01
CA TYR A 40 -50.02 5.06 -69.30
C TYR A 40 -51.48 4.63 -69.37
N ARG A 41 -52.29 5.45 -70.07
CA ARG A 41 -53.60 5.06 -70.53
C ARG A 41 -53.45 4.17 -71.76
N CYS A 42 -53.61 2.85 -71.59
CA CYS A 42 -53.86 1.93 -72.73
C CYS A 42 -55.36 1.82 -73.02
N ARG A 43 -55.75 2.28 -74.14
CA ARG A 43 -57.10 2.12 -74.73
C ARG A 43 -57.21 0.65 -75.21
N ALA A 44 -58.11 -0.13 -74.58
CA ALA A 44 -58.37 -1.52 -74.97
C ALA A 44 -59.32 -1.51 -76.18
N LEU A 45 -58.86 -2.01 -77.34
CA LEU A 45 -59.69 -2.44 -78.46
C LEU A 45 -60.19 -3.86 -78.17
N SER A 46 -61.46 -4.04 -77.95
CA SER A 46 -62.14 -5.30 -77.79
C SER A 46 -62.46 -5.93 -79.09
N PHE A 47 -61.82 -7.05 -79.42
CA PHE A 47 -62.33 -8.01 -80.44
C PHE A 47 -62.62 -9.34 -79.72
N PRO A 48 -63.81 -9.95 -79.94
CA PRO A 48 -64.10 -11.25 -79.35
C PRO A 48 -63.37 -12.36 -80.11
N PRO A 49 -62.74 -13.28 -79.44
CA PRO A 49 -62.04 -14.42 -80.05
C PRO A 49 -63.05 -15.54 -80.42
N PRO A 50 -62.79 -16.25 -81.52
CA PRO A 50 -63.59 -17.39 -81.97
C PRO A 50 -63.53 -18.54 -80.94
N GLY A 51 -64.66 -19.27 -80.80
CA GLY A 51 -64.97 -20.20 -79.74
C GLY A 51 -63.99 -21.35 -79.44
N TRP A 52 -63.11 -21.72 -80.39
CA TRP A 52 -62.13 -22.79 -80.19
C TRP A 52 -60.90 -22.35 -79.31
N ILE A 53 -60.62 -21.07 -79.23
CA ILE A 53 -59.53 -20.56 -78.37
C ILE A 53 -59.94 -20.62 -76.89
N ARG A 54 -61.23 -20.59 -76.59
CA ARG A 54 -61.72 -20.67 -75.18
C ARG A 54 -61.54 -22.03 -74.57
N ASP A 55 -61.70 -23.09 -75.44
CA ASP A 55 -61.55 -24.48 -74.98
C ASP A 55 -60.09 -24.87 -74.77
N VAL A 56 -59.16 -24.34 -75.56
CA VAL A 56 -57.71 -24.51 -75.46
C VAL A 56 -57.19 -23.76 -74.20
N LEU A 57 -57.73 -22.59 -73.91
CA LEU A 57 -57.37 -21.84 -72.71
C LEU A 57 -57.86 -22.51 -71.42
N VAL A 58 -59.04 -23.12 -71.44
CA VAL A 58 -59.55 -23.90 -70.29
C VAL A 58 -58.75 -25.17 -70.07
N LEU A 59 -58.34 -25.89 -71.14
CA LEU A 59 -57.50 -27.05 -71.02
C LEU A 59 -56.08 -26.71 -70.51
N ALA A 60 -55.50 -25.59 -70.96
CA ALA A 60 -54.21 -25.10 -70.52
C ALA A 60 -54.26 -24.65 -69.03
N ALA A 61 -55.37 -24.03 -68.62
CA ALA A 61 -55.56 -23.63 -67.21
C ALA A 61 -55.70 -24.85 -66.29
N LEU A 62 -56.38 -25.95 -66.74
CA LEU A 62 -56.50 -27.16 -65.99
C LEU A 62 -55.18 -27.91 -65.84
N LEU A 63 -54.32 -27.90 -66.90
CA LEU A 63 -52.98 -28.47 -66.84
C LEU A 63 -52.03 -27.68 -65.93
N LEU A 64 -52.19 -26.34 -65.87
CA LEU A 64 -51.41 -25.48 -64.95
C LEU A 64 -51.75 -25.71 -63.47
N VAL A 65 -53.03 -26.01 -63.16
CA VAL A 65 -53.47 -26.30 -61.81
C VAL A 65 -52.97 -27.68 -61.33
N ALA A 66 -52.84 -28.65 -62.22
CA ALA A 66 -52.32 -29.98 -61.90
C ALA A 66 -50.80 -30.01 -61.64
N ALA A 67 -50.02 -29.02 -62.18
CA ALA A 67 -48.58 -28.91 -61.94
C ALA A 67 -48.20 -28.15 -60.66
N GLY A 68 -49.17 -27.62 -59.92
CA GLY A 68 -48.98 -26.73 -58.76
C GLY A 68 -48.74 -27.42 -57.39
N CYS A 69 -48.79 -28.71 -57.28
CA CYS A 69 -48.62 -29.42 -56.03
C CYS A 69 -47.26 -30.13 -55.89
N GLN A 70 -46.15 -29.46 -56.17
CA GLN A 70 -44.86 -29.88 -55.65
C GLN A 70 -44.77 -29.39 -54.20
N LYS A 71 -44.92 -30.30 -53.23
CA LYS A 71 -44.61 -30.10 -51.83
C LYS A 71 -43.15 -29.66 -51.76
N LYS A 72 -42.93 -28.32 -51.56
CA LYS A 72 -41.61 -27.79 -51.30
C LYS A 72 -41.05 -28.54 -50.12
N ALA A 73 -40.00 -29.36 -50.34
CA ALA A 73 -39.27 -30.07 -49.29
C ALA A 73 -38.88 -29.02 -48.25
N ALA A 74 -39.20 -29.25 -46.97
CA ALA A 74 -38.78 -28.38 -45.89
C ALA A 74 -37.23 -28.22 -46.00
N PRO A 75 -36.73 -26.99 -45.89
CA PRO A 75 -35.27 -26.77 -45.90
C PRO A 75 -34.64 -27.66 -44.85
N ALA A 76 -33.61 -28.38 -45.20
CA ALA A 76 -32.82 -29.17 -44.25
C ALA A 76 -32.44 -28.28 -43.06
N PRO A 77 -32.57 -28.78 -41.82
CA PRO A 77 -32.20 -27.99 -40.64
C PRO A 77 -30.76 -27.47 -40.81
N PRO A 78 -30.48 -26.22 -40.51
CA PRO A 78 -29.13 -25.66 -40.64
C PRO A 78 -28.17 -26.54 -39.84
N PRO A 79 -26.94 -26.75 -40.32
CA PRO A 79 -25.96 -27.53 -39.57
C PRO A 79 -25.77 -26.98 -38.19
N PRO A 80 -25.57 -27.81 -37.15
CA PRO A 80 -25.40 -27.34 -35.79
C PRO A 80 -24.22 -26.35 -35.72
N PRO A 81 -24.38 -25.19 -35.02
CA PRO A 81 -23.35 -24.19 -34.94
C PRO A 81 -22.11 -24.76 -34.24
N GLN A 82 -20.94 -24.41 -34.77
CA GLN A 82 -19.67 -24.76 -34.12
C GLN A 82 -19.44 -23.83 -32.92
N VAL A 83 -19.03 -24.42 -31.78
CA VAL A 83 -18.72 -23.74 -30.54
C VAL A 83 -17.41 -24.27 -29.97
N LEU A 84 -16.65 -23.38 -29.33
CA LEU A 84 -15.43 -23.77 -28.63
C LEU A 84 -15.75 -23.91 -27.13
N PHE A 85 -15.30 -25.01 -26.55
CA PHE A 85 -15.56 -25.31 -25.13
C PHE A 85 -14.28 -25.59 -24.35
N VAL A 86 -14.32 -25.33 -23.05
CA VAL A 86 -13.32 -25.76 -22.06
C VAL A 86 -13.94 -26.75 -21.10
N THR A 87 -13.20 -27.79 -20.73
CA THR A 87 -13.60 -28.72 -19.67
C THR A 87 -13.04 -28.23 -18.35
N LEU A 88 -13.89 -28.05 -17.34
CA LEU A 88 -13.50 -27.54 -16.05
C LEU A 88 -12.70 -28.57 -15.27
N VAL A 89 -11.49 -28.19 -14.88
CA VAL A 89 -10.60 -29.02 -14.04
C VAL A 89 -10.39 -28.25 -12.73
N PRO A 90 -10.60 -28.92 -11.57
CA PRO A 90 -10.30 -28.31 -10.29
C PRO A 90 -8.79 -27.97 -10.20
N THR A 91 -8.49 -26.75 -9.86
CA THR A 91 -7.10 -26.28 -9.79
C THR A 91 -6.87 -25.62 -8.43
N ASN A 92 -5.69 -25.90 -7.83
CA ASN A 92 -5.25 -25.18 -6.65
C ASN A 92 -4.48 -23.95 -7.11
N LEU A 93 -4.97 -22.78 -6.70
CA LEU A 93 -4.45 -21.51 -7.19
C LEU A 93 -4.01 -20.63 -6.05
N PRO A 94 -2.72 -20.24 -5.97
CA PRO A 94 -2.29 -19.22 -5.03
C PRO A 94 -2.82 -17.85 -5.44
N VAL A 95 -3.44 -17.13 -4.50
CA VAL A 95 -3.92 -15.77 -4.71
C VAL A 95 -2.88 -14.80 -4.16
N PHE A 96 -2.40 -13.91 -5.02
CA PHE A 96 -1.46 -12.87 -4.67
C PHE A 96 -2.17 -11.53 -4.63
N GLU A 97 -1.87 -10.75 -3.60
CA GLU A 97 -2.25 -9.35 -3.55
C GLU A 97 -1.01 -8.46 -3.60
N GLU A 98 -1.17 -7.26 -4.17
CA GLU A 98 -0.10 -6.27 -4.29
C GLU A 98 -0.53 -4.97 -3.63
N TRP A 99 0.37 -4.41 -2.81
CA TRP A 99 0.15 -3.14 -2.12
C TRP A 99 1.33 -2.20 -2.37
N ILE A 100 1.03 -0.91 -2.47
CA ILE A 100 2.08 0.11 -2.56
C ILE A 100 2.65 0.33 -1.17
N GLY A 101 3.97 0.24 -1.03
CA GLY A 101 4.69 0.48 0.20
C GLY A 101 5.77 1.53 0.05
N THR A 102 6.13 2.13 1.17
CA THR A 102 7.26 3.05 1.29
C THR A 102 8.36 2.41 2.13
N LEU A 103 9.58 2.47 1.64
CA LEU A 103 10.74 1.94 2.33
C LEU A 103 11.23 2.97 3.35
N ASP A 104 11.63 2.48 4.53
CA ASP A 104 12.23 3.30 5.58
C ASP A 104 13.29 2.50 6.35
N GLY A 105 14.19 3.20 7.05
CA GLY A 105 15.15 2.52 7.94
C GLY A 105 14.44 1.72 9.02
N SER A 106 14.96 0.55 9.38
CA SER A 106 14.40 -0.22 10.50
C SER A 106 14.43 0.58 11.80
N VAL A 107 15.51 1.37 11.99
CA VAL A 107 15.63 2.38 13.03
C VAL A 107 16.20 3.65 12.42
N ASN A 108 15.64 4.81 12.75
CA ASN A 108 16.11 6.12 12.33
C ASN A 108 16.45 6.95 13.58
N ALA A 109 17.72 7.20 13.83
CA ALA A 109 18.19 8.04 14.92
C ALA A 109 18.45 9.47 14.40
N GLN A 110 17.65 10.41 14.87
CA GLN A 110 17.92 11.84 14.64
C GLN A 110 18.99 12.32 15.61
N ILE A 111 20.13 12.71 15.08
CA ILE A 111 21.27 13.18 15.86
C ILE A 111 21.10 14.68 16.12
N ARG A 112 21.11 15.07 17.40
CA ARG A 112 20.93 16.46 17.85
C ARG A 112 22.01 16.88 18.83
N ALA A 113 22.31 18.17 18.90
CA ALA A 113 23.17 18.73 19.94
C ALA A 113 22.43 18.69 21.30
N GLN A 114 23.14 18.31 22.37
CA GLN A 114 22.63 18.35 23.73
C GLN A 114 23.14 19.56 24.54
N VAL A 115 24.20 20.20 24.03
CA VAL A 115 24.79 21.41 24.62
C VAL A 115 24.92 22.50 23.56
N THR A 116 24.98 23.75 24.00
CA THR A 116 25.11 24.90 23.10
C THR A 116 26.59 25.25 22.89
N GLY A 117 27.01 25.32 21.61
CA GLY A 117 28.38 25.68 21.26
C GLY A 117 28.63 25.66 19.75
N TYR A 118 29.77 26.14 19.32
CA TYR A 118 30.11 26.17 17.90
C TYR A 118 30.55 24.80 17.39
N LEU A 119 30.08 24.42 16.20
CA LEU A 119 30.51 23.19 15.53
C LEU A 119 31.96 23.39 14.98
N LEU A 120 32.91 22.62 15.48
CA LEU A 120 34.28 22.67 15.04
C LEU A 120 34.60 21.69 13.93
N ARG A 121 34.06 20.49 13.98
CA ARG A 121 34.40 19.40 13.04
C ARG A 121 33.19 18.50 12.78
N GLN A 122 33.16 18.02 11.54
CA GLN A 122 32.38 16.85 11.12
C GLN A 122 33.38 15.70 10.93
N ASN A 123 33.18 14.60 11.65
CA ASN A 123 34.15 13.47 11.69
C ASN A 123 33.68 12.27 10.85
N TYR A 124 32.62 12.37 10.10
CA TYR A 124 32.14 11.33 9.20
C TYR A 124 32.00 11.87 7.77
N ALA A 125 32.00 10.99 6.79
CA ALA A 125 31.65 11.32 5.42
C ALA A 125 30.13 11.08 5.23
N GLU A 126 29.47 12.03 4.60
CA GLU A 126 28.05 11.90 4.30
C GLU A 126 27.75 10.66 3.44
N GLY A 127 26.70 9.93 3.77
CA GLY A 127 26.42 8.67 3.11
C GLY A 127 27.34 7.50 3.47
N SER A 128 28.25 7.66 4.45
CA SER A 128 29.11 6.57 4.92
C SER A 128 28.43 5.70 5.99
N ARG A 129 28.94 4.48 6.13
CA ARG A 129 28.55 3.59 7.24
C ARG A 129 29.24 4.05 8.52
N VAL A 130 28.48 4.11 9.59
CA VAL A 130 28.96 4.44 10.94
C VAL A 130 28.52 3.38 11.93
N LYS A 131 29.28 3.19 12.97
CA LYS A 131 28.96 2.28 14.08
C LYS A 131 28.49 3.07 15.29
N ALA A 132 27.76 2.39 16.18
CA ALA A 132 27.43 2.94 17.47
C ALA A 132 28.70 3.36 18.23
N GLY A 133 28.73 4.60 18.75
CA GLY A 133 29.88 5.21 19.40
C GLY A 133 30.84 5.99 18.49
N ASP A 134 30.73 5.87 17.16
CA ASP A 134 31.54 6.65 16.24
C ASP A 134 31.20 8.14 16.37
N ALA A 135 32.25 8.98 16.45
CA ALA A 135 32.11 10.42 16.55
C ALA A 135 31.63 11.00 15.22
N LEU A 136 30.49 11.68 15.23
CA LEU A 136 29.90 12.31 14.05
C LEU A 136 30.27 13.81 14.00
N PHE A 137 30.10 14.50 15.12
CA PHE A 137 30.34 15.94 15.20
C PHE A 137 31.11 16.28 16.47
N GLN A 138 31.86 17.37 16.42
CA GLN A 138 32.60 17.92 17.56
C GLN A 138 32.19 19.38 17.77
N ILE A 139 31.56 19.66 18.89
CA ILE A 139 31.33 21.02 19.40
C ILE A 139 32.58 21.49 20.14
N ASP A 140 32.82 22.79 20.24
CA ASP A 140 33.96 23.37 20.95
C ASP A 140 33.99 22.91 22.42
N PRO A 141 34.95 22.06 22.83
CA PRO A 141 34.98 21.53 24.18
C PRO A 141 35.61 22.49 25.21
N ARG A 142 36.28 23.55 24.76
CA ARG A 142 37.11 24.41 25.65
C ARG A 142 36.32 25.05 26.77
N PRO A 143 35.10 25.64 26.56
CA PRO A 143 34.30 26.20 27.64
C PRO A 143 33.89 25.15 28.67
N PHE A 144 33.56 23.94 28.21
CA PHE A 144 33.12 22.84 29.05
C PHE A 144 34.25 22.23 29.83
N GLN A 145 35.45 22.14 29.22
CA GLN A 145 36.67 21.72 29.92
C GLN A 145 37.02 22.68 31.05
N ALA A 146 36.97 24.00 30.82
CA ALA A 146 37.19 24.99 31.84
C ALA A 146 36.18 24.92 33.01
N ALA A 147 34.90 24.67 32.70
CA ALA A 147 33.85 24.46 33.69
C ALA A 147 34.09 23.18 34.54
N LEU A 148 34.54 22.08 33.90
CA LEU A 148 34.89 20.86 34.60
C LEU A 148 36.08 21.07 35.52
N ASP A 149 37.15 21.77 35.07
CA ASP A 149 38.32 22.05 35.86
C ASP A 149 37.99 22.95 37.05
N GLN A 150 37.10 23.91 36.89
CA GLN A 150 36.58 24.74 37.97
C GLN A 150 35.79 23.90 39.00
N ALA A 151 34.92 22.99 38.56
CA ALA A 151 34.14 22.12 39.45
C ALA A 151 35.09 21.17 40.24
N ARG A 152 36.13 20.62 39.59
CA ARG A 152 37.15 19.77 40.23
C ARG A 152 37.96 20.55 41.29
N ALA A 153 38.33 21.80 40.97
CA ALA A 153 39.06 22.65 41.95
C ALA A 153 38.20 22.93 43.19
N LYS A 154 36.90 23.21 42.99
CA LYS A 154 35.99 23.39 44.10
C LYS A 154 35.82 22.15 44.98
N LEU A 155 35.67 20.96 44.35
CA LEU A 155 35.62 19.70 45.04
C LEU A 155 36.90 19.47 45.90
N ALA A 156 38.09 19.73 45.32
CA ALA A 156 39.31 19.59 46.02
C ALA A 156 39.43 20.53 47.25
N GLN A 157 38.93 21.78 47.13
CA GLN A 157 38.83 22.71 48.24
C GLN A 157 37.95 22.15 49.40
N ASP A 158 36.78 21.64 49.04
CA ASP A 158 35.82 21.18 50.07
C ASP A 158 36.23 19.79 50.64
N GLN A 159 36.94 18.95 49.90
CA GLN A 159 37.61 17.77 50.44
C GLN A 159 38.69 18.14 51.48
N ALA A 160 39.46 19.22 51.27
CA ALA A 160 40.40 19.68 52.27
C ALA A 160 39.70 20.20 53.55
N GLN A 161 38.48 20.84 53.39
CA GLN A 161 37.66 21.27 54.51
C GLN A 161 37.13 20.04 55.32
N VAL A 162 36.69 18.97 54.65
CA VAL A 162 36.33 17.69 55.30
C VAL A 162 37.51 17.15 56.08
N GLY A 163 38.70 17.15 55.50
CA GLY A 163 39.94 16.71 56.18
C GLY A 163 40.21 17.49 57.47
N LYS A 164 39.98 18.82 57.47
CA LYS A 164 40.12 19.66 58.62
C LYS A 164 39.04 19.32 59.70
N THR A 165 37.78 19.31 59.32
CA THR A 165 36.66 19.08 60.28
C THR A 165 36.73 17.63 60.86
N ASP A 166 37.15 16.64 60.07
CA ASP A 166 37.33 15.29 60.55
C ASP A 166 38.50 15.22 61.61
N GLN A 167 39.57 15.94 61.39
CA GLN A 167 40.65 16.08 62.37
C GLN A 167 40.14 16.76 63.67
N ASP A 168 39.32 17.78 63.59
CA ASP A 168 38.72 18.47 64.73
C ASP A 168 37.81 17.51 65.50
N VAL A 169 36.92 16.75 64.87
CA VAL A 169 36.12 15.71 65.53
C VAL A 169 36.99 14.64 66.20
N LYS A 170 38.02 14.15 65.53
CA LYS A 170 38.97 13.19 66.10
C LYS A 170 39.71 13.71 67.32
N ARG A 171 40.05 14.99 67.36
CA ARG A 171 40.71 15.68 68.46
C ARG A 171 39.76 15.91 69.62
N TYR A 172 38.54 16.38 69.34
CA TYR A 172 37.56 16.78 70.37
C TYR A 172 36.88 15.55 71.05
N THR A 173 36.76 14.43 70.32
CA THR A 173 36.13 13.23 70.88
C THR A 173 36.79 12.70 72.17
N PRO A 174 38.13 12.54 72.29
CA PRO A 174 38.78 12.12 73.55
C PRO A 174 38.72 13.24 74.61
N LEU A 175 38.87 14.53 74.21
CA LEU A 175 38.83 15.66 75.13
C LEU A 175 37.44 15.82 75.82
N ALA A 176 36.35 15.57 75.13
CA ALA A 176 35.01 15.56 75.68
C ALA A 176 34.81 14.37 76.64
N LYS A 177 35.36 13.20 76.36
CA LYS A 177 35.36 12.04 77.32
C LYS A 177 36.11 12.34 78.59
N GLU A 178 37.18 13.09 78.54
CA GLU A 178 38.00 13.55 79.68
C GLU A 178 37.41 14.79 80.39
N GLN A 179 36.23 15.28 79.93
CA GLN A 179 35.58 16.53 80.39
C GLN A 179 36.43 17.79 80.29
N ALA A 180 37.39 17.78 79.34
CA ALA A 180 38.28 18.91 79.05
C ALA A 180 37.62 19.96 78.16
N ILE A 181 36.56 19.59 77.41
CA ILE A 181 35.73 20.48 76.61
C ILE A 181 34.23 20.20 76.87
N SER A 182 33.35 21.10 76.47
CA SER A 182 31.90 20.89 76.55
C SER A 182 31.38 19.85 75.52
N GLN A 183 30.29 19.21 75.81
CA GLN A 183 29.63 18.33 74.85
C GLN A 183 29.11 19.10 73.67
N GLU A 184 28.69 20.37 73.85
CA GLU A 184 28.27 21.28 72.78
C GLU A 184 29.37 21.51 71.77
N GLU A 185 30.61 21.74 72.17
CA GLU A 185 31.77 21.92 71.29
C GLU A 185 32.06 20.67 70.42
N LEU A 186 31.88 19.47 71.00
CA LEU A 186 31.99 18.20 70.23
C LEU A 186 30.85 18.07 69.21
N ASP A 187 29.59 18.35 69.65
CA ASP A 187 28.43 18.24 68.81
C ASP A 187 28.50 19.23 67.61
N ASP A 188 28.95 20.46 67.90
CA ASP A 188 29.22 21.46 66.81
C ASP A 188 30.27 20.99 65.83
N ALA A 189 31.39 20.40 66.29
CA ALA A 189 32.41 19.86 65.40
C ALA A 189 31.88 18.67 64.58
N VAL A 190 31.06 17.81 65.14
CA VAL A 190 30.40 16.70 64.42
C VAL A 190 29.44 17.27 63.37
N GLN A 191 28.61 18.24 63.73
CA GLN A 191 27.70 18.86 62.75
C GLN A 191 28.45 19.58 61.65
N ALA A 192 29.55 20.31 61.95
CA ALA A 192 30.39 20.93 60.96
C ALA A 192 31.04 19.91 59.98
N ASN A 193 31.45 18.74 60.50
CA ASN A 193 31.97 17.68 59.66
C ASN A 193 30.87 17.05 58.78
N LEU A 194 29.70 16.80 59.33
CA LEU A 194 28.56 16.31 58.52
C LEU A 194 28.18 17.31 57.42
N GLY A 195 28.17 18.58 57.71
CA GLY A 195 27.94 19.65 56.73
C GLY A 195 28.98 19.67 55.63
N ALA A 196 30.28 19.57 56.00
CA ALA A 196 31.37 19.51 55.03
C ALA A 196 31.29 18.26 54.15
N VAL A 197 30.97 17.09 54.70
CA VAL A 197 30.77 15.85 53.93
C VAL A 197 29.59 15.96 52.98
N ALA A 198 28.51 16.61 53.37
CA ALA A 198 27.36 16.87 52.54
C ALA A 198 27.72 17.82 51.37
N GLN A 199 28.56 18.84 51.61
CA GLN A 199 29.06 19.75 50.58
C GLN A 199 29.94 19.01 49.54
N VAL A 200 30.85 18.13 49.97
CA VAL A 200 31.66 17.31 49.06
C VAL A 200 30.77 16.48 48.12
N LYS A 201 29.69 15.87 48.64
CA LYS A 201 28.75 15.11 47.80
C LYS A 201 28.04 15.98 46.77
N ALA A 202 27.71 17.24 47.12
CA ALA A 202 27.12 18.20 46.19
C ALA A 202 28.12 18.59 45.09
N ASP A 203 29.42 18.79 45.46
CA ASP A 203 30.46 19.11 44.50
C ASP A 203 30.81 17.92 43.57
N GLU A 204 30.79 16.67 44.10
CA GLU A 204 30.92 15.47 43.26
C GLU A 204 29.81 15.40 42.20
N ALA A 205 28.58 15.73 42.54
CA ALA A 205 27.48 15.82 41.61
C ALA A 205 27.68 16.97 40.57
N ALA A 206 28.27 18.11 41.00
CA ALA A 206 28.61 19.22 40.10
C ALA A 206 29.71 18.84 39.10
N VAL A 207 30.74 18.10 39.55
CA VAL A 207 31.80 17.55 38.70
C VAL A 207 31.21 16.58 37.68
N THR A 208 30.32 15.68 38.11
CA THR A 208 29.65 14.74 37.22
C THR A 208 28.85 15.46 36.14
N ASN A 209 28.11 16.50 36.51
CA ASN A 209 27.32 17.29 35.56
C ASN A 209 28.22 18.06 34.55
N ALA A 210 29.32 18.65 35.01
CA ALA A 210 30.29 19.29 34.14
C ALA A 210 30.97 18.30 33.17
N GLN A 211 31.26 17.07 33.63
CA GLN A 211 31.79 15.99 32.81
C GLN A 211 30.78 15.57 31.74
N LEU A 212 29.51 15.37 32.08
CA LEU A 212 28.47 15.01 31.11
C LEU A 212 28.31 16.10 30.05
N ASN A 213 28.37 17.37 30.42
CA ASN A 213 28.30 18.47 29.45
C ASN A 213 29.51 18.48 28.50
N LEU A 214 30.69 18.15 29.00
CA LEU A 214 31.89 17.97 28.16
C LEU A 214 31.73 16.79 27.22
N ASP A 215 31.23 15.66 27.71
CA ASP A 215 31.01 14.46 26.90
C ASP A 215 30.00 14.72 25.77
N TYR A 216 28.95 15.53 26.03
CA TYR A 216 27.97 15.95 25.02
C TYR A 216 28.54 16.84 23.92
N THR A 217 29.76 17.40 24.09
CA THR A 217 30.44 18.10 23.00
C THR A 217 30.89 17.17 21.90
N ARG A 218 31.09 15.89 22.22
CA ARG A 218 31.43 14.84 21.24
C ARG A 218 30.14 14.10 20.90
N ILE A 219 29.52 14.47 19.79
CA ILE A 219 28.27 13.87 19.33
C ILE A 219 28.59 12.57 18.59
N THR A 220 28.07 11.45 19.11
CA THR A 220 28.30 10.10 18.57
C THR A 220 27.03 9.49 18.00
N SER A 221 27.18 8.49 17.14
CA SER A 221 26.05 7.68 16.67
C SER A 221 25.55 6.76 17.78
N PRO A 222 24.24 6.72 18.08
CA PRO A 222 23.68 5.76 19.04
C PRO A 222 23.43 4.38 18.44
N ILE A 223 23.47 4.24 17.10
CA ILE A 223 23.15 3.01 16.36
C ILE A 223 24.16 2.77 15.24
N ASP A 224 24.25 1.52 14.80
CA ASP A 224 24.90 1.15 13.56
C ASP A 224 24.02 1.50 12.37
N GLY A 225 24.59 2.09 11.33
CA GLY A 225 23.77 2.46 10.16
C GLY A 225 24.50 3.31 9.13
N LEU A 226 23.71 3.90 8.26
CA LEU A 226 24.17 4.85 7.25
C LEU A 226 23.90 6.27 7.73
N ALA A 227 24.94 7.10 7.80
CA ALA A 227 24.80 8.51 8.16
C ALA A 227 24.34 9.31 6.95
N GLY A 228 23.33 10.14 7.18
CA GLY A 228 22.76 11.03 6.15
C GLY A 228 23.61 12.27 5.90
N LEU A 229 23.00 13.22 5.16
CA LEU A 229 23.53 14.55 4.91
C LEU A 229 23.68 15.32 6.22
N ALA A 230 24.75 16.09 6.39
CA ALA A 230 24.89 17.05 7.47
C ALA A 230 24.02 18.28 7.20
N LEU A 231 23.11 18.58 8.14
CA LEU A 231 22.24 19.75 8.08
C LEU A 231 22.85 20.99 8.75
N ALA A 232 23.96 20.80 9.48
CA ALA A 232 24.73 21.84 10.12
C ALA A 232 26.14 21.93 9.51
N GLN A 233 26.65 23.16 9.43
CA GLN A 233 27.97 23.44 8.85
C GLN A 233 28.99 23.80 9.95
N ILE A 234 30.28 23.55 9.65
CA ILE A 234 31.35 23.96 10.54
C ILE A 234 31.32 25.48 10.73
N GLY A 235 31.32 25.91 11.99
CA GLY A 235 31.15 27.31 12.38
C GLY A 235 29.76 27.69 12.83
N ASP A 236 28.76 26.82 12.64
CA ASP A 236 27.40 27.07 13.14
C ASP A 236 27.35 27.02 14.67
N LEU A 237 26.52 27.87 15.25
CA LEU A 237 26.20 27.81 16.67
C LEU A 237 25.05 26.81 16.86
N LEU A 238 25.37 25.66 17.45
CA LEU A 238 24.42 24.61 17.76
C LEU A 238 23.81 24.79 19.15
N SER A 239 22.58 24.33 19.31
CA SER A 239 21.87 24.27 20.59
C SER A 239 20.88 23.08 20.58
N PRO A 240 20.35 22.63 21.72
CA PRO A 240 19.31 21.59 21.79
C PRO A 240 18.05 21.91 20.95
N SER A 241 17.79 23.18 20.69
CA SER A 241 16.65 23.67 19.88
C SER A 241 16.95 23.78 18.38
N SER A 242 18.20 23.59 17.94
CA SER A 242 18.64 23.79 16.54
C SER A 242 18.14 22.72 15.55
N GLY A 243 17.32 21.76 15.98
CA GLY A 243 16.86 20.68 15.11
C GLY A 243 17.89 19.54 14.96
N PRO A 244 17.64 18.57 14.08
CA PRO A 244 18.57 17.48 13.83
C PRO A 244 19.78 17.95 13.02
N LEU A 245 20.97 17.46 13.38
CA LEU A 245 22.22 17.71 12.67
C LEU A 245 22.40 16.75 11.49
N THR A 246 21.97 15.52 11.67
CA THR A 246 21.91 14.45 10.65
C THR A 246 20.97 13.36 11.16
N THR A 247 20.66 12.41 10.28
CA THR A 247 19.94 11.19 10.65
C THR A 247 20.81 9.99 10.33
N VAL A 248 20.94 9.07 11.27
CA VAL A 248 21.57 7.77 11.04
C VAL A 248 20.47 6.73 10.96
N SER A 249 20.46 5.95 9.88
CA SER A 249 19.41 4.93 9.63
C SER A 249 20.05 3.55 9.53
N THR A 250 19.49 2.59 10.27
CA THR A 250 19.79 1.17 10.07
C THR A 250 19.04 0.70 8.84
N LEU A 251 19.76 0.30 7.79
CA LEU A 251 19.19 -0.08 6.50
C LEU A 251 19.22 -1.59 6.24
N ASP A 252 19.84 -2.38 7.09
CA ASP A 252 19.85 -3.84 7.02
C ASP A 252 19.49 -4.43 8.40
N PRO A 253 18.29 -5.03 8.54
CA PRO A 253 17.21 -5.06 7.55
C PRO A 253 16.56 -3.68 7.33
N ILE A 254 15.98 -3.46 6.14
CA ILE A 254 15.14 -2.30 5.86
C ILE A 254 13.68 -2.65 6.06
N LYS A 255 12.87 -1.70 6.53
CA LYS A 255 11.44 -1.89 6.67
C LYS A 255 10.70 -1.33 5.46
N VAL A 256 9.57 -1.94 5.15
CA VAL A 256 8.61 -1.48 4.15
C VAL A 256 7.26 -1.33 4.84
N ASP A 257 6.75 -0.12 4.85
CA ASP A 257 5.46 0.23 5.40
C ASP A 257 4.42 0.24 4.27
N PHE A 258 3.38 -0.58 4.35
CA PHE A 258 2.30 -0.63 3.36
C PHE A 258 0.94 -0.76 4.04
N GLN A 259 -0.11 -0.40 3.33
CA GLN A 259 -1.46 -0.39 3.86
C GLN A 259 -2.31 -1.43 3.14
N ILE A 260 -3.03 -2.23 3.93
CA ILE A 260 -4.02 -3.17 3.42
C ILE A 260 -5.42 -2.70 3.81
N SER A 261 -6.42 -3.03 3.00
CA SER A 261 -7.81 -2.75 3.34
C SER A 261 -8.29 -3.65 4.50
N GLU A 262 -9.26 -3.17 5.29
CA GLU A 262 -9.91 -4.00 6.31
C GLU A 262 -10.51 -5.27 5.70
N GLN A 263 -11.02 -5.19 4.48
CA GLN A 263 -11.57 -6.35 3.77
C GLN A 263 -10.49 -7.39 3.45
N SER A 264 -9.31 -6.99 2.94
CA SER A 264 -8.17 -7.89 2.71
C SER A 264 -7.72 -8.54 4.01
N TYR A 265 -7.64 -7.75 5.10
CA TYR A 265 -7.32 -8.27 6.43
C TYR A 265 -8.30 -9.34 6.91
N LEU A 266 -9.62 -9.09 6.80
CA LEU A 266 -10.65 -10.04 7.20
C LEU A 266 -10.66 -11.29 6.30
N ASN A 267 -10.39 -11.13 4.99
CA ASN A 267 -10.25 -12.25 4.09
C ASN A 267 -9.04 -13.12 4.45
N PHE A 268 -7.89 -12.51 4.73
CA PHE A 268 -6.71 -13.24 5.20
C PHE A 268 -7.04 -14.12 6.41
N TRP A 269 -7.70 -13.58 7.45
CA TRP A 269 -8.09 -14.33 8.64
C TRP A 269 -9.13 -15.43 8.37
N ARG A 270 -10.01 -15.23 7.40
CA ARG A 270 -11.03 -16.21 7.03
C ARG A 270 -10.43 -17.47 6.41
N TYR A 271 -9.33 -17.32 5.68
CA TYR A 271 -8.65 -18.45 5.01
C TYR A 271 -7.53 -19.07 5.85
N HIS A 272 -7.11 -18.41 6.93
CA HIS A 272 -6.05 -18.90 7.83
C HIS A 272 -6.64 -19.18 9.21
N THR A 273 -7.16 -20.39 9.39
CA THR A 273 -7.80 -20.84 10.66
C THR A 273 -6.82 -21.06 11.82
N ASP A 274 -5.50 -21.11 11.54
CA ASP A 274 -4.46 -21.42 12.52
C ASP A 274 -4.00 -20.23 13.37
N GLY A 275 -4.80 -19.18 13.43
CA GLY A 275 -4.65 -18.07 14.36
C GLY A 275 -3.26 -17.45 14.43
N GLY A 276 -2.92 -16.57 13.50
CA GLY A 276 -1.73 -15.71 13.60
C GLY A 276 -0.38 -16.34 13.28
N ALA A 277 -0.21 -17.66 13.41
CA ALA A 277 1.04 -18.35 13.05
C ALA A 277 1.33 -18.29 11.54
N ALA A 278 0.29 -18.27 10.71
CA ALA A 278 0.42 -18.11 9.27
C ALA A 278 0.89 -16.69 8.89
N ALA A 279 0.50 -15.67 9.64
CA ALA A 279 0.92 -14.29 9.40
C ALA A 279 2.42 -14.08 9.63
N THR A 280 3.01 -14.76 10.64
CA THR A 280 4.44 -14.63 10.97
C THR A 280 5.34 -15.24 9.90
N ASN A 281 4.83 -16.18 9.09
CA ASN A 281 5.57 -16.85 8.02
C ASN A 281 5.23 -16.31 6.62
N LEU A 282 4.49 -15.21 6.53
CA LEU A 282 4.12 -14.61 5.25
C LEU A 282 5.36 -14.07 4.53
N GLU A 283 5.66 -14.69 3.39
CA GLU A 283 6.74 -14.26 2.51
C GLU A 283 6.30 -13.04 1.69
N LEU A 284 7.13 -12.01 1.72
CA LEU A 284 6.88 -10.77 1.01
C LEU A 284 7.88 -10.63 -0.14
N GLN A 285 7.40 -10.36 -1.33
CA GLN A 285 8.21 -9.99 -2.48
C GLN A 285 8.13 -8.48 -2.69
N LEU A 286 9.27 -7.84 -2.93
CA LEU A 286 9.33 -6.42 -3.24
C LEU A 286 9.54 -6.24 -4.75
N ILE A 287 8.69 -5.45 -5.37
CA ILE A 287 8.71 -5.13 -6.79
C ILE A 287 9.00 -3.64 -6.92
N PHE A 288 10.06 -3.29 -7.64
CA PHE A 288 10.47 -1.92 -7.87
C PHE A 288 9.56 -1.19 -8.87
N ALA A 289 9.77 0.11 -9.00
CA ALA A 289 9.02 0.96 -9.93
C ALA A 289 9.23 0.58 -11.42
N ASP A 290 10.35 -0.07 -11.75
CA ASP A 290 10.67 -0.59 -13.08
C ASP A 290 10.12 -2.00 -13.34
N ASN A 291 9.29 -2.53 -12.42
CA ASN A 291 8.75 -3.89 -12.40
C ASN A 291 9.78 -5.01 -12.17
N SER A 292 11.02 -4.69 -11.86
CA SER A 292 11.99 -5.71 -11.43
C SER A 292 11.64 -6.19 -10.02
N VAL A 293 11.87 -7.48 -9.77
CA VAL A 293 11.63 -8.11 -8.46
C VAL A 293 12.93 -8.09 -7.66
N TYR A 294 12.86 -7.62 -6.42
CA TYR A 294 13.99 -7.67 -5.51
C TYR A 294 14.32 -9.14 -5.17
N PRO A 295 15.59 -9.57 -5.26
CA PRO A 295 15.94 -10.98 -5.14
C PRO A 295 15.77 -11.56 -3.73
N ALA A 296 15.86 -10.73 -2.68
CA ALA A 296 15.68 -11.20 -1.32
C ALA A 296 14.21 -11.17 -0.90
N ILE A 297 13.77 -12.24 -0.26
CA ILE A 297 12.42 -12.37 0.28
C ILE A 297 12.36 -11.64 1.61
N GLY A 298 11.37 -10.75 1.74
CA GLY A 298 11.02 -10.09 2.99
C GLY A 298 10.09 -10.96 3.84
N ARG A 299 9.94 -10.57 5.10
CA ARG A 299 9.08 -11.22 6.06
C ARG A 299 8.13 -10.22 6.69
N PHE A 300 6.93 -10.66 6.98
CA PHE A 300 6.00 -9.91 7.82
C PHE A 300 6.66 -9.64 9.18
N PHE A 301 6.55 -8.40 9.67
CA PHE A 301 7.09 -8.01 10.97
C PHE A 301 5.98 -7.75 11.97
N PHE A 302 5.08 -6.81 11.69
CA PHE A 302 3.89 -6.59 12.49
C PHE A 302 2.79 -5.89 11.71
N ALA A 303 1.56 -5.98 12.22
CA ALA A 303 0.42 -5.17 11.82
C ALA A 303 0.11 -4.16 12.92
N ASP A 304 -0.22 -2.93 12.55
CA ASP A 304 -0.64 -1.94 13.55
C ASP A 304 -1.89 -2.45 14.30
N ARG A 305 -2.00 -2.09 15.57
CA ARG A 305 -3.15 -2.44 16.40
C ARG A 305 -4.46 -1.75 15.99
N GLN A 306 -4.37 -0.68 15.23
CA GLN A 306 -5.49 0.20 14.92
C GLN A 306 -5.70 0.31 13.41
N VAL A 307 -6.95 0.11 12.98
CA VAL A 307 -7.38 0.47 11.63
C VAL A 307 -7.54 1.99 11.57
N ASN A 308 -7.03 2.61 10.51
CA ASN A 308 -7.23 4.03 10.28
C ASN A 308 -8.71 4.29 9.93
N PRO A 309 -9.49 5.01 10.77
CA PRO A 309 -10.91 5.18 10.56
C PRO A 309 -11.26 6.07 9.35
N THR A 310 -10.30 6.86 8.87
CA THR A 310 -10.52 7.74 7.71
C THR A 310 -10.40 7.00 6.40
N THR A 311 -9.47 6.04 6.31
CA THR A 311 -9.16 5.30 5.07
C THR A 311 -9.68 3.86 5.09
N GLY A 312 -10.07 3.31 6.24
CA GLY A 312 -10.44 1.91 6.40
C GLY A 312 -9.28 0.95 6.13
N THR A 313 -8.05 1.39 6.39
CA THR A 313 -6.83 0.61 6.12
C THR A 313 -6.07 0.29 7.40
N LEU A 314 -5.38 -0.84 7.39
CA LEU A 314 -4.46 -1.30 8.43
C LEU A 314 -3.02 -1.17 7.91
N GLN A 315 -2.14 -0.57 8.70
CA GLN A 315 -0.72 -0.49 8.37
C GLN A 315 -0.03 -1.81 8.70
N ILE A 316 0.70 -2.31 7.72
CA ILE A 316 1.55 -3.50 7.84
C ILE A 316 3.00 -3.09 7.63
N VAL A 317 3.89 -3.70 8.37
CA VAL A 317 5.32 -3.52 8.24
C VAL A 317 5.97 -4.86 7.89
N GLY A 318 6.73 -4.86 6.81
CA GLY A 318 7.59 -5.95 6.39
C GLY A 318 9.06 -5.60 6.55
N LEU A 319 9.91 -6.59 6.83
CA LEU A 319 11.37 -6.44 6.87
C LEU A 319 12.01 -7.18 5.69
N PHE A 320 12.93 -6.50 5.01
CA PHE A 320 13.68 -7.05 3.90
C PHE A 320 15.18 -6.99 4.21
N PRO A 321 15.94 -8.08 3.98
CA PRO A 321 17.39 -8.05 4.03
C PRO A 321 17.92 -7.05 2.98
N ASN A 322 18.91 -6.24 3.34
CA ASN A 322 19.48 -5.22 2.45
C ASN A 322 21.01 -5.10 2.64
N PRO A 323 21.77 -6.20 2.49
CA PRO A 323 23.20 -6.22 2.77
C PRO A 323 24.01 -5.27 1.88
N ASP A 324 23.58 -5.07 0.65
CA ASP A 324 24.23 -4.20 -0.33
C ASP A 324 23.77 -2.75 -0.26
N TYR A 325 22.84 -2.41 0.63
CA TYR A 325 22.27 -1.06 0.80
C TYR A 325 21.68 -0.47 -0.49
N ILE A 326 21.16 -1.33 -1.37
CA ILE A 326 20.49 -0.92 -2.62
C ILE A 326 19.15 -0.24 -2.29
N LEU A 327 18.45 -0.78 -1.30
CA LEU A 327 17.19 -0.21 -0.82
C LEU A 327 17.50 1.00 0.06
N ARG A 328 16.77 2.10 -0.18
CA ARG A 328 16.95 3.38 0.51
C ARG A 328 15.64 3.87 1.13
N PRO A 329 15.68 4.54 2.28
CA PRO A 329 14.52 5.23 2.83
C PRO A 329 13.94 6.22 1.83
N GLY A 330 12.61 6.29 1.79
CA GLY A 330 11.86 7.16 0.87
C GLY A 330 11.62 6.58 -0.51
N GLN A 331 12.16 5.40 -0.85
CA GLN A 331 11.79 4.70 -2.08
C GLN A 331 10.38 4.12 -1.96
N PHE A 332 9.68 4.05 -3.10
CA PHE A 332 8.41 3.36 -3.24
C PHE A 332 8.63 2.01 -3.91
N GLY A 333 7.87 1.02 -3.47
CA GLY A 333 7.84 -0.29 -4.08
C GLY A 333 6.46 -0.92 -3.93
N ARG A 334 6.18 -1.95 -4.72
CA ARG A 334 4.99 -2.78 -4.52
C ARG A 334 5.39 -4.01 -3.73
N VAL A 335 4.71 -4.24 -2.64
CA VAL A 335 4.85 -5.45 -1.83
C VAL A 335 3.81 -6.45 -2.34
N ARG A 336 4.26 -7.62 -2.74
CA ARG A 336 3.43 -8.73 -3.18
C ARG A 336 3.52 -9.86 -2.19
N ALA A 337 2.38 -10.40 -1.78
CA ALA A 337 2.32 -11.57 -0.93
C ALA A 337 1.24 -12.53 -1.39
N GLN A 338 1.47 -13.82 -1.15
CA GLN A 338 0.43 -14.83 -1.29
C GLN A 338 -0.46 -14.77 -0.06
N THR A 339 -1.69 -14.23 -0.23
CA THR A 339 -2.61 -14.05 0.89
C THR A 339 -3.38 -15.30 1.25
N TYR A 340 -3.76 -16.12 0.26
CA TYR A 340 -4.40 -17.42 0.48
C TYR A 340 -4.25 -18.31 -0.77
N ALA A 341 -4.67 -19.55 -0.65
CA ALA A 341 -4.76 -20.47 -1.78
C ALA A 341 -6.20 -21.00 -1.91
N LEU A 342 -6.76 -20.87 -3.09
CA LEU A 342 -8.03 -21.50 -3.42
C LEU A 342 -7.80 -22.96 -3.76
N THR A 343 -8.41 -23.86 -3.00
CA THR A 343 -8.35 -25.30 -3.25
C THR A 343 -9.55 -25.73 -4.09
N ASN A 344 -9.31 -26.58 -5.11
CA ASN A 344 -10.36 -27.10 -6.00
C ASN A 344 -11.17 -25.99 -6.70
N ALA A 345 -10.56 -24.85 -7.01
CA ALA A 345 -11.21 -23.76 -7.71
C ALA A 345 -11.55 -24.15 -9.15
N LEU A 346 -12.75 -23.82 -9.60
CA LEU A 346 -13.16 -23.95 -10.99
C LEU A 346 -12.98 -22.60 -11.67
N LEU A 347 -12.11 -22.56 -12.68
CA LEU A 347 -11.80 -21.37 -13.45
C LEU A 347 -12.56 -21.39 -14.77
N VAL A 348 -13.22 -20.27 -15.08
CA VAL A 348 -13.97 -20.09 -16.33
C VAL A 348 -13.49 -18.83 -17.02
N PRO A 349 -13.04 -18.89 -18.28
CA PRO A 349 -12.65 -17.70 -19.03
C PRO A 349 -13.75 -16.62 -19.01
N GLN A 350 -13.37 -15.38 -18.78
CA GLN A 350 -14.30 -14.26 -18.66
C GLN A 350 -15.28 -14.16 -19.83
N ARG A 351 -14.81 -14.46 -21.05
CA ARG A 351 -15.62 -14.47 -22.27
C ARG A 351 -16.73 -15.51 -22.30
N ALA A 352 -16.64 -16.55 -21.47
CA ALA A 352 -17.67 -17.59 -21.36
C ALA A 352 -18.81 -17.21 -20.40
N VAL A 353 -18.59 -16.24 -19.54
CA VAL A 353 -19.56 -15.76 -18.56
C VAL A 353 -20.36 -14.60 -19.16
N THR A 354 -21.68 -14.75 -19.18
CA THR A 354 -22.59 -13.70 -19.67
C THR A 354 -23.34 -13.11 -18.49
N GLU A 355 -23.33 -11.81 -18.37
CA GLU A 355 -24.13 -11.10 -17.38
C GLU A 355 -25.48 -10.71 -18.00
N LEU A 356 -26.56 -11.11 -17.35
CA LEU A 356 -27.92 -10.76 -17.74
C LEU A 356 -28.70 -10.28 -16.51
N GLN A 357 -29.09 -9.01 -16.51
CA GLN A 357 -29.89 -8.39 -15.44
C GLN A 357 -29.28 -8.54 -14.03
N GLY A 358 -27.95 -8.47 -13.92
CA GLY A 358 -27.24 -8.61 -12.65
C GLY A 358 -27.02 -10.07 -12.20
N ALA A 359 -27.43 -11.06 -12.98
CA ALA A 359 -27.14 -12.48 -12.78
C ALA A 359 -26.12 -12.96 -13.79
N TYR A 360 -25.18 -13.80 -13.34
CA TYR A 360 -24.18 -14.41 -14.19
C TYR A 360 -24.62 -15.81 -14.64
N GLN A 361 -24.42 -16.12 -15.91
CA GLN A 361 -24.74 -17.41 -16.49
C GLN A 361 -23.67 -17.88 -17.47
N VAL A 362 -23.56 -19.19 -17.60
CA VAL A 362 -22.68 -19.86 -18.56
C VAL A 362 -23.46 -20.86 -19.37
N ALA A 363 -23.01 -21.14 -20.59
CA ALA A 363 -23.59 -22.15 -21.45
C ALA A 363 -22.84 -23.48 -21.28
N LEU A 364 -23.50 -24.51 -20.79
CA LEU A 364 -22.97 -25.87 -20.63
C LEU A 364 -23.32 -26.73 -21.83
N ILE A 365 -22.46 -27.70 -22.13
CA ILE A 365 -22.71 -28.74 -23.16
C ILE A 365 -22.98 -30.04 -22.42
N ASN A 366 -24.17 -30.62 -22.59
CA ASN A 366 -24.51 -31.93 -22.03
C ASN A 366 -23.91 -33.09 -22.86
N ALA A 367 -24.12 -34.34 -22.42
CA ALA A 367 -23.62 -35.53 -23.10
C ALA A 367 -24.18 -35.71 -24.52
N THR A 368 -25.30 -35.14 -24.85
CA THR A 368 -25.97 -35.18 -26.15
C THR A 368 -25.64 -33.98 -27.05
N ASN A 369 -24.65 -33.18 -26.70
CA ASN A 369 -24.27 -31.93 -27.34
C ASN A 369 -25.38 -30.88 -27.37
N GLY A 370 -26.33 -30.94 -26.45
CA GLY A 370 -27.32 -29.91 -26.20
C GLY A 370 -26.77 -28.86 -25.29
N VAL A 371 -27.18 -27.59 -25.51
CA VAL A 371 -26.76 -26.44 -24.67
C VAL A 371 -27.76 -26.27 -23.53
N HIS A 372 -27.23 -26.07 -22.32
CA HIS A 372 -27.99 -25.70 -21.13
C HIS A 372 -27.40 -24.42 -20.52
N LEU A 373 -28.25 -23.42 -20.26
CA LEU A 373 -27.84 -22.17 -19.64
C LEU A 373 -27.91 -22.31 -18.11
N GLN A 374 -26.75 -22.34 -17.47
CA GLN A 374 -26.64 -22.51 -16.02
C GLN A 374 -26.34 -21.17 -15.35
N SER A 375 -27.15 -20.79 -14.36
CA SER A 375 -26.86 -19.65 -13.50
C SER A 375 -25.71 -20.00 -12.57
N VAL A 376 -24.73 -19.09 -12.44
CA VAL A 376 -23.52 -19.29 -11.66
C VAL A 376 -23.29 -18.10 -10.72
N LYS A 377 -22.67 -18.38 -9.59
CA LYS A 377 -22.16 -17.33 -8.70
C LYS A 377 -20.67 -17.20 -8.94
N VAL A 378 -20.27 -16.06 -9.50
CA VAL A 378 -18.86 -15.73 -9.72
C VAL A 378 -18.25 -15.18 -8.42
N GLY A 379 -16.96 -15.46 -8.23
CA GLY A 379 -16.13 -14.93 -7.16
C GLY A 379 -15.12 -13.93 -7.69
N ASP A 380 -13.86 -14.06 -7.22
CA ASP A 380 -12.77 -13.18 -7.61
C ASP A 380 -12.36 -13.41 -9.07
N GLN A 381 -11.95 -12.35 -9.73
CA GLN A 381 -11.38 -12.41 -11.07
C GLN A 381 -9.87 -12.58 -10.96
N LEU A 382 -9.32 -13.58 -11.62
CA LEU A 382 -7.89 -13.88 -11.64
C LEU A 382 -7.38 -13.84 -13.07
N GLY A 383 -6.71 -12.75 -13.41
CA GLY A 383 -6.26 -12.52 -14.79
C GLY A 383 -7.43 -12.47 -15.78
N SER A 384 -7.47 -13.45 -16.73
CA SER A 384 -8.52 -13.60 -17.75
C SER A 384 -9.70 -14.45 -17.30
N ASP A 385 -9.65 -15.04 -16.09
CA ASP A 385 -10.60 -16.06 -15.65
C ASP A 385 -11.41 -15.62 -14.43
N TRP A 386 -12.65 -16.10 -14.34
CA TRP A 386 -13.49 -16.00 -13.16
C TRP A 386 -13.37 -17.26 -12.31
N VAL A 387 -13.24 -17.11 -11.00
CA VAL A 387 -13.40 -18.19 -10.03
C VAL A 387 -14.89 -18.40 -9.82
N ILE A 388 -15.38 -19.63 -10.03
CA ILE A 388 -16.79 -19.93 -9.80
C ILE A 388 -17.00 -20.45 -8.38
N GLN A 389 -17.81 -19.74 -7.59
CA GLN A 389 -18.13 -20.12 -6.21
C GLN A 389 -19.18 -21.23 -6.13
N SER A 390 -20.16 -21.20 -7.04
CA SER A 390 -21.24 -22.22 -7.09
C SER A 390 -21.94 -22.23 -8.45
N GLY A 391 -22.55 -23.37 -8.78
CA GLY A 391 -23.35 -23.56 -10.00
C GLY A 391 -22.69 -24.43 -11.04
N LEU A 392 -21.40 -24.82 -10.88
CA LEU A 392 -20.68 -25.72 -11.80
C LEU A 392 -20.03 -26.88 -11.03
N GLN A 393 -19.73 -27.94 -11.77
CA GLN A 393 -19.03 -29.12 -11.26
C GLN A 393 -17.75 -29.39 -12.06
N ALA A 394 -16.83 -30.11 -11.43
CA ALA A 394 -15.66 -30.62 -12.12
C ALA A 394 -16.05 -31.56 -13.27
N GLY A 395 -15.47 -31.32 -14.45
CA GLY A 395 -15.81 -32.07 -15.66
C GLY A 395 -16.89 -31.45 -16.54
N ASP A 396 -17.55 -30.38 -16.10
CA ASP A 396 -18.50 -29.64 -16.92
C ASP A 396 -17.81 -29.03 -18.14
N ARG A 397 -18.50 -29.05 -19.30
CA ARG A 397 -18.04 -28.47 -20.56
C ARG A 397 -18.68 -27.13 -20.77
N VAL A 398 -17.93 -26.06 -20.61
CA VAL A 398 -18.41 -24.66 -20.72
C VAL A 398 -18.07 -24.10 -22.09
N ILE A 399 -19.02 -23.48 -22.77
CA ILE A 399 -18.80 -22.81 -24.06
C ILE A 399 -18.07 -21.50 -23.82
N VAL A 400 -16.90 -21.35 -24.45
CA VAL A 400 -16.06 -20.15 -24.38
C VAL A 400 -16.34 -19.21 -25.55
N GLU A 401 -16.49 -19.79 -26.75
CA GLU A 401 -16.78 -19.02 -27.96
C GLU A 401 -17.99 -19.58 -28.72
N GLY A 402 -18.78 -18.68 -29.26
CA GLY A 402 -20.02 -19.02 -29.97
C GLY A 402 -21.29 -18.93 -29.10
N THR A 403 -21.20 -18.40 -27.88
CA THR A 403 -22.34 -18.21 -26.96
C THR A 403 -23.48 -17.41 -27.59
N GLN A 404 -23.16 -16.43 -28.45
CA GLN A 404 -24.16 -15.61 -29.17
C GLN A 404 -24.98 -16.39 -30.22
N LYS A 405 -24.47 -17.57 -30.66
CA LYS A 405 -25.12 -18.40 -31.71
C LYS A 405 -26.00 -19.49 -31.12
N VAL A 406 -26.01 -19.67 -29.81
CA VAL A 406 -26.69 -20.76 -29.14
C VAL A 406 -27.81 -20.25 -28.24
N LYS A 407 -28.85 -21.09 -28.08
CA LYS A 407 -29.97 -20.86 -27.17
C LYS A 407 -30.14 -22.12 -26.32
N GLU A 408 -30.91 -21.99 -25.24
CA GLU A 408 -31.31 -23.14 -24.41
C GLU A 408 -31.87 -24.29 -25.28
N GLY A 409 -31.37 -25.49 -25.10
CA GLY A 409 -31.77 -26.69 -25.84
C GLY A 409 -31.18 -26.82 -27.27
N ALA A 410 -30.39 -25.87 -27.76
CA ALA A 410 -29.78 -25.97 -29.10
C ALA A 410 -28.73 -27.08 -29.15
N VAL A 411 -28.71 -27.86 -30.24
CA VAL A 411 -27.66 -28.86 -30.49
C VAL A 411 -26.49 -28.15 -31.18
N VAL A 412 -25.27 -28.37 -30.67
CA VAL A 412 -24.04 -27.73 -31.15
C VAL A 412 -23.01 -28.76 -31.58
N ASN A 413 -22.03 -28.32 -32.39
CA ASN A 413 -20.84 -29.09 -32.74
C ASN A 413 -19.66 -28.57 -31.89
N PRO A 414 -19.33 -29.25 -30.75
CA PRO A 414 -18.32 -28.76 -29.83
C PRO A 414 -16.90 -29.07 -30.32
N GLN A 415 -16.02 -28.08 -30.27
CA GLN A 415 -14.59 -28.23 -30.48
C GLN A 415 -13.83 -27.76 -29.22
N PRO A 416 -12.74 -28.38 -28.84
CA PRO A 416 -11.95 -27.97 -27.69
C PRO A 416 -11.35 -26.58 -27.94
N TYR A 417 -11.49 -25.67 -26.95
CA TYR A 417 -10.83 -24.39 -26.95
C TYR A 417 -9.35 -24.58 -26.55
N VAL A 418 -8.46 -24.14 -27.41
CA VAL A 418 -7.02 -24.10 -27.11
C VAL A 418 -6.70 -22.66 -26.76
N GLU A 419 -6.36 -22.42 -25.51
CA GLU A 419 -5.91 -21.11 -25.06
C GLU A 419 -4.59 -20.78 -25.76
N THR A 420 -4.62 -19.82 -26.68
CA THR A 420 -3.40 -19.28 -27.24
C THR A 420 -2.79 -18.39 -26.18
N THR A 421 -1.87 -18.94 -25.40
CA THR A 421 -1.10 -18.18 -24.40
C THR A 421 -0.34 -17.08 -25.14
N GLY A 422 -0.97 -15.91 -25.23
CA GLY A 422 -0.28 -14.71 -25.65
C GLY A 422 0.77 -14.37 -24.58
N ARG A 423 2.03 -14.44 -24.99
CA ARG A 423 3.19 -13.96 -24.20
C ARG A 423 3.09 -12.50 -23.89
#